data_d81b0360bcd6ec47e26b17fe7db35a08
#
_entry.id   d81b0360bcd6ec47e26b17fe7db35a08
#
_cell.length_a   1.000
_cell.length_b   1.000
_cell.length_c   1.000
_cell.angle_alpha   90.00
_cell.angle_beta   90.00
_cell.angle_gamma   90.00
#
_symmetry.space_group_name_H-M   'P 1'
#
loop_
_entity.id
_entity.type
_entity.pdbx_description
1 polymer ?
#
loop_
_entity_poly.entity_id
_entity_poly.type
_entity_poly.pdbx_seq_one_letter_code
_entity_poly.pdbx_strand_id
1 'polypeptide(L)'
;MDEKLELRDTPEKGEGVFATKPFKVGDIVMVGVIDRVVDANCAHASQIAENQFALHAGLISKVNHSCDPNCGVGVNETGAHDFVAKRDISVNEEITFDYAMRNYTIDHFPKMCKCGSNKCRGTITGWKDLSPEKKEEYEGFVAPYLLEIDTKGTSK
;
A
#
# COMPACT_ATOMS: atom_id res chain seq x y z
N MET A 1 19.20 -0.08 6.67
CA MET A 1 18.66 0.40 5.38
C MET A 1 18.75 -0.70 4.35
N ASP A 2 17.76 -0.83 3.51
CA ASP A 2 17.71 -1.90 2.52
C ASP A 2 18.59 -1.53 1.31
N GLU A 3 19.55 -2.40 0.97
CA GLU A 3 20.46 -2.20 -0.16
C GLU A 3 19.77 -2.33 -1.52
N LYS A 4 18.55 -2.83 -1.54
CA LYS A 4 17.79 -3.06 -2.78
C LYS A 4 16.85 -1.91 -3.12
N LEU A 5 16.81 -0.88 -2.27
CA LEU A 5 15.86 0.23 -2.38
C LEU A 5 16.55 1.57 -2.23
N GLU A 6 16.00 2.60 -2.87
CA GLU A 6 16.55 3.95 -2.83
C GLU A 6 15.42 4.97 -2.86
N LEU A 7 15.56 6.03 -2.07
CA LEU A 7 14.63 7.15 -2.09
C LEU A 7 15.06 8.12 -3.19
N ARG A 8 14.12 8.52 -4.06
CA ARG A 8 14.37 9.47 -5.14
C ARG A 8 13.19 10.41 -5.31
N ASP A 9 13.43 11.59 -5.86
CA ASP A 9 12.38 12.53 -6.22
C ASP A 9 11.61 12.02 -7.43
N THR A 10 10.30 12.27 -7.45
CA THR A 10 9.44 11.99 -8.60
C THR A 10 8.91 13.31 -9.16
N PRO A 11 8.52 13.35 -10.46
CA PRO A 11 8.03 14.59 -11.04
C PRO A 11 6.75 15.14 -10.43
N GLU A 12 5.85 14.30 -9.92
CA GLU A 12 4.53 14.74 -9.50
C GLU A 12 4.10 14.29 -8.09
N LYS A 13 4.85 13.37 -7.47
CA LYS A 13 4.43 12.74 -6.22
C LYS A 13 5.36 13.05 -5.05
N GLY A 14 6.30 13.96 -5.24
CA GLY A 14 7.34 14.19 -4.26
C GLY A 14 8.36 13.04 -4.26
N GLU A 15 8.77 12.59 -3.09
CA GLU A 15 9.71 11.46 -3.01
C GLU A 15 9.00 10.13 -3.25
N GLY A 16 9.74 9.16 -3.79
CA GLY A 16 9.28 7.79 -3.96
C GLY A 16 10.42 6.82 -3.69
N VAL A 17 10.08 5.54 -3.55
CA VAL A 17 11.04 4.47 -3.30
C VAL A 17 11.25 3.70 -4.60
N PHE A 18 12.50 3.48 -4.98
CA PHE A 18 12.87 2.85 -6.25
C PHE A 18 13.73 1.60 -6.01
N ALA A 19 13.53 0.60 -6.85
CA ALA A 19 14.32 -0.63 -6.80
C ALA A 19 15.73 -0.37 -7.36
N THR A 20 16.76 -0.77 -6.61
CA THR A 20 18.14 -0.73 -7.09
C THR A 20 18.60 -2.11 -7.57
N LYS A 21 17.79 -3.14 -7.30
CA LYS A 21 17.99 -4.51 -7.79
C LYS A 21 16.64 -5.09 -8.18
N PRO A 22 16.60 -6.10 -9.05
CA PRO A 22 15.31 -6.68 -9.45
C PRO A 22 14.69 -7.51 -8.33
N PHE A 23 13.36 -7.57 -8.34
CA PHE A 23 12.58 -8.45 -7.47
C PHE A 23 11.75 -9.38 -8.34
N LYS A 24 11.49 -10.58 -7.83
CA LYS A 24 10.62 -11.55 -8.46
C LYS A 24 9.26 -11.56 -7.78
N VAL A 25 8.21 -11.93 -8.51
CA VAL A 25 6.88 -12.09 -7.91
C VAL A 25 6.97 -12.98 -6.66
N GLY A 26 6.36 -12.52 -5.57
CA GLY A 26 6.39 -13.21 -4.29
C GLY A 26 7.52 -12.80 -3.36
N ASP A 27 8.52 -12.07 -3.84
CA ASP A 27 9.60 -11.58 -2.98
C ASP A 27 9.06 -10.55 -1.99
N ILE A 28 9.59 -10.58 -0.76
CA ILE A 28 9.32 -9.53 0.23
C ILE A 28 10.20 -8.33 -0.13
N VAL A 29 9.58 -7.25 -0.57
CA VAL A 29 10.29 -6.04 -0.98
C VAL A 29 10.68 -5.21 0.23
N MET A 30 9.78 -5.11 1.22
CA MET A 30 10.04 -4.39 2.48
C MET A 30 9.35 -5.12 3.62
N VAL A 31 10.09 -5.24 4.74
CA VAL A 31 9.53 -5.76 5.99
C VAL A 31 9.02 -4.60 6.82
N GLY A 32 7.76 -4.65 7.24
CA GLY A 32 7.16 -3.59 8.03
C GLY A 32 7.59 -3.63 9.49
N VAL A 33 7.83 -2.45 10.05
CA VAL A 33 8.09 -2.26 11.47
C VAL A 33 7.23 -1.09 11.92
N ILE A 34 6.42 -1.29 12.95
CA ILE A 34 5.61 -0.22 13.51
C ILE A 34 6.51 0.68 14.36
N ASP A 35 6.54 1.96 14.01
CA ASP A 35 7.25 2.97 14.79
C ASP A 35 6.41 3.36 16.01
N ARG A 36 5.12 3.68 15.79
CA ARG A 36 4.19 3.95 16.89
C ARG A 36 2.75 3.89 16.40
N VAL A 37 1.85 3.58 17.32
CA VAL A 37 0.41 3.61 17.08
C VAL A 37 -0.06 5.06 17.27
N VAL A 38 -0.99 5.49 16.41
CA VAL A 38 -1.56 6.84 16.44
C VAL A 38 -3.08 6.77 16.50
N ASP A 39 -3.71 7.88 16.88
CA ASP A 39 -5.16 7.93 17.11
C ASP A 39 -5.99 7.98 15.84
N ALA A 40 -5.42 8.46 14.75
CA ALA A 40 -6.14 8.62 13.50
C ALA A 40 -5.23 8.40 12.30
N ASN A 41 -5.83 8.04 11.16
CA ASN A 41 -5.09 7.89 9.93
C ASN A 41 -4.64 9.26 9.39
N CYS A 42 -3.55 9.30 8.66
CA CYS A 42 -3.04 10.51 8.04
C CYS A 42 -2.12 10.14 6.87
N ALA A 43 -1.51 11.16 6.24
CA ALA A 43 -0.71 10.96 5.03
C ALA A 43 0.44 9.95 5.19
N HIS A 44 1.03 9.84 6.37
CA HIS A 44 2.15 8.94 6.62
C HIS A 44 1.80 7.76 7.53
N ALA A 45 0.58 7.73 8.07
CA ALA A 45 0.09 6.62 8.86
C ALA A 45 -0.72 5.67 7.99
N SER A 46 -1.02 4.50 8.53
CA SER A 46 -1.84 3.51 7.85
C SER A 46 -2.70 2.78 8.85
N GLN A 47 -3.85 2.31 8.40
CA GLN A 47 -4.68 1.43 9.17
C GLN A 47 -3.98 0.08 9.35
N ILE A 48 -3.98 -0.45 10.55
CA ILE A 48 -3.38 -1.75 10.87
C ILE A 48 -4.40 -2.76 11.42
N ALA A 49 -5.58 -2.28 11.80
CA ALA A 49 -6.72 -3.08 12.21
C ALA A 49 -7.95 -2.21 12.07
N GLU A 50 -9.13 -2.76 12.33
CA GLU A 50 -10.40 -2.06 12.10
C GLU A 50 -10.43 -0.64 12.69
N ASN A 51 -9.92 -0.48 13.91
CA ASN A 51 -9.94 0.81 14.61
C ASN A 51 -8.54 1.22 15.11
N GLN A 52 -7.50 0.77 14.43
CA GLN A 52 -6.13 1.08 14.82
C GLN A 52 -5.32 1.60 13.65
N PHE A 53 -4.48 2.59 13.92
CA PHE A 53 -3.62 3.23 12.92
C PHE A 53 -2.21 3.34 13.45
N ALA A 54 -1.23 3.31 12.57
CA ALA A 54 0.17 3.36 12.98
C ALA A 54 1.05 4.05 11.96
N LEU A 55 2.17 4.58 12.44
CA LEU A 55 3.27 5.03 11.60
C LEU A 55 4.25 3.87 11.49
N HIS A 56 4.66 3.55 10.27
CA HIS A 56 5.67 2.54 10.02
C HIS A 56 7.04 3.20 9.90
N ALA A 57 8.07 2.51 10.39
CA ALA A 57 9.44 3.00 10.34
C ALA A 57 10.04 2.80 8.92
N GLY A 58 11.05 3.59 8.61
CA GLY A 58 11.85 3.42 7.39
C GLY A 58 11.13 3.88 6.13
N LEU A 59 11.48 3.27 5.01
CA LEU A 59 11.01 3.69 3.68
C LEU A 59 9.55 3.35 3.39
N ILE A 60 8.93 2.49 4.19
CA ILE A 60 7.53 2.09 3.96
C ILE A 60 6.60 3.30 3.93
N SER A 61 6.82 4.28 4.79
CA SER A 61 6.00 5.48 4.84
C SER A 61 6.18 6.38 3.62
N LYS A 62 7.17 6.12 2.78
CA LYS A 62 7.50 6.91 1.59
C LYS A 62 7.04 6.25 0.29
N VAL A 63 6.46 5.07 0.34
CA VAL A 63 6.00 4.36 -0.86
C VAL A 63 4.73 5.02 -1.38
N ASN A 64 4.72 5.36 -2.65
CA ASN A 64 3.61 6.05 -3.28
C ASN A 64 2.50 5.10 -3.73
N HIS A 65 1.30 5.67 -3.87
CA HIS A 65 0.13 4.97 -4.38
C HIS A 65 0.18 4.79 -5.89
N SER A 66 -0.31 3.65 -6.38
CA SER A 66 -0.66 3.45 -7.79
C SER A 66 -1.94 2.64 -7.87
N CYS A 67 -2.77 2.95 -8.86
CA CYS A 67 -3.97 2.16 -9.17
C CYS A 67 -3.61 0.88 -9.94
N ASP A 68 -2.34 0.75 -10.35
CA ASP A 68 -1.80 -0.46 -10.98
C ASP A 68 -0.43 -0.74 -10.35
N PRO A 69 -0.41 -1.16 -9.07
CA PRO A 69 0.82 -1.27 -8.30
C PRO A 69 1.62 -2.51 -8.63
N ASN A 70 2.93 -2.45 -8.35
CA ASN A 70 3.79 -3.62 -8.46
C ASN A 70 3.93 -4.40 -7.14
N CYS A 71 3.43 -3.85 -6.04
CA CYS A 71 3.46 -4.54 -4.75
C CYS A 71 2.06 -4.72 -4.17
N GLY A 72 1.91 -5.76 -3.37
CA GLY A 72 0.78 -5.97 -2.49
C GLY A 72 1.21 -5.86 -1.05
N VAL A 73 0.26 -6.08 -0.14
CA VAL A 73 0.44 -5.94 1.31
C VAL A 73 0.22 -7.28 1.99
N GLY A 74 1.13 -7.63 2.91
CA GLY A 74 0.93 -8.73 3.84
C GLY A 74 1.08 -8.21 5.26
N VAL A 75 0.43 -8.83 6.22
CA VAL A 75 0.59 -8.47 7.64
C VAL A 75 1.55 -9.46 8.27
N ASN A 76 2.63 -8.95 8.88
CA ASN A 76 3.60 -9.82 9.52
C ASN A 76 3.20 -10.12 10.98
N GLU A 77 4.00 -10.96 11.65
CA GLU A 77 3.67 -11.44 12.99
C GLU A 77 3.62 -10.33 14.06
N THR A 78 4.19 -9.15 13.77
CA THR A 78 4.14 -8.00 14.68
C THR A 78 2.89 -7.14 14.46
N GLY A 79 2.11 -7.42 13.42
CA GLY A 79 0.97 -6.61 13.01
C GLY A 79 1.34 -5.51 12.01
N ALA A 80 2.62 -5.32 11.72
CA ALA A 80 3.06 -4.37 10.72
C ALA A 80 2.84 -4.92 9.30
N HIS A 81 2.88 -4.04 8.32
CA HIS A 81 2.63 -4.42 6.93
C HIS A 81 3.95 -4.61 6.16
N ASP A 82 4.10 -5.78 5.55
CA ASP A 82 5.16 -6.03 4.58
C ASP A 82 4.66 -5.67 3.20
N PHE A 83 5.56 -5.26 2.31
CA PHE A 83 5.25 -5.11 0.89
C PHE A 83 5.85 -6.28 0.14
N VAL A 84 5.03 -6.94 -0.69
CA VAL A 84 5.37 -8.15 -1.42
C VAL A 84 5.18 -7.89 -2.91
N ALA A 85 6.12 -8.31 -3.74
CA ALA A 85 6.02 -8.11 -5.19
C ALA A 85 4.83 -8.89 -5.76
N LYS A 86 3.91 -8.17 -6.41
CA LYS A 86 2.77 -8.76 -7.13
C LYS A 86 3.19 -9.28 -8.51
N ARG A 87 4.24 -8.71 -9.06
CA ARG A 87 4.84 -9.06 -10.33
C ARG A 87 6.34 -8.82 -10.24
N ASP A 88 7.07 -9.23 -11.27
CA ASP A 88 8.51 -8.96 -11.30
C ASP A 88 8.73 -7.44 -11.38
N ILE A 89 9.72 -6.96 -10.64
CA ILE A 89 10.07 -5.54 -10.57
C ILE A 89 11.48 -5.37 -11.11
N SER A 90 11.65 -4.44 -12.04
CA SER A 90 12.94 -4.15 -12.66
C SER A 90 13.72 -3.12 -11.86
N VAL A 91 15.04 -3.12 -12.06
CA VAL A 91 15.92 -2.07 -11.52
C VAL A 91 15.41 -0.70 -11.99
N ASN A 92 15.44 0.27 -11.11
CA ASN A 92 14.97 1.65 -11.34
C ASN A 92 13.45 1.81 -11.46
N GLU A 93 12.69 0.74 -11.26
CA GLU A 93 11.24 0.84 -11.22
C GLU A 93 10.80 1.38 -9.85
N GLU A 94 9.83 2.28 -9.84
CA GLU A 94 9.28 2.80 -8.57
C GLU A 94 8.45 1.71 -7.89
N ILE A 95 8.67 1.54 -6.58
CA ILE A 95 7.88 0.64 -5.75
C ILE A 95 6.57 1.33 -5.42
N THR A 96 5.46 0.69 -5.73
CA THR A 96 4.12 1.24 -5.50
C THR A 96 3.20 0.19 -4.93
N PHE A 97 2.19 0.64 -4.20
CA PHE A 97 1.08 -0.20 -3.77
C PHE A 97 -0.19 0.64 -3.86
N ASP A 98 -1.34 -0.02 -3.86
CA ASP A 98 -2.61 0.70 -3.82
C ASP A 98 -2.95 0.95 -2.34
N TYR A 99 -3.19 2.19 -1.98
CA TYR A 99 -3.50 2.55 -0.59
C TYR A 99 -4.73 1.80 -0.07
N ALA A 100 -5.63 1.40 -0.96
CA ALA A 100 -6.80 0.59 -0.60
C ALA A 100 -6.44 -0.82 -0.10
N MET A 101 -5.21 -1.28 -0.35
CA MET A 101 -4.76 -2.61 0.09
C MET A 101 -4.58 -2.72 1.61
N ARG A 102 -4.58 -1.60 2.34
CA ARG A 102 -4.45 -1.63 3.79
C ARG A 102 -5.31 -0.59 4.52
N ASN A 103 -6.04 0.26 3.78
CA ASN A 103 -6.94 1.25 4.37
C ASN A 103 -8.36 1.00 3.88
N TYR A 104 -9.29 0.82 4.81
CA TYR A 104 -10.68 0.58 4.46
C TYR A 104 -11.33 1.81 3.86
N THR A 105 -11.08 2.98 4.46
CA THR A 105 -11.53 4.28 3.93
C THR A 105 -10.35 5.23 3.85
N ILE A 106 -10.37 6.13 2.87
CA ILE A 106 -9.35 7.17 2.72
C ILE A 106 -10.06 8.49 2.48
N ASP A 107 -9.84 9.46 3.36
CA ASP A 107 -10.44 10.79 3.25
C ASP A 107 -9.44 11.92 3.53
N HIS A 108 -8.17 11.57 3.73
CA HIS A 108 -7.12 12.51 4.13
C HIS A 108 -6.11 12.81 3.01
N PHE A 109 -6.35 12.31 1.80
CA PHE A 109 -5.53 12.60 0.62
C PHE A 109 -6.30 13.47 -0.36
N PRO A 110 -5.60 14.19 -1.26
CA PRO A 110 -6.25 14.88 -2.37
C PRO A 110 -7.11 13.90 -3.18
N LYS A 111 -8.24 14.36 -3.66
CA LYS A 111 -9.16 13.51 -4.42
C LYS A 111 -8.59 13.05 -5.76
N MET A 112 -7.68 13.84 -6.34
CA MET A 112 -7.11 13.51 -7.64
C MET A 112 -5.89 12.59 -7.49
N CYS A 113 -5.94 11.42 -8.14
CA CYS A 113 -4.81 10.51 -8.19
C CYS A 113 -3.87 10.90 -9.33
N LYS A 114 -2.57 10.88 -9.06
CA LYS A 114 -1.52 11.22 -10.02
C LYS A 114 -0.58 10.04 -10.30
N CYS A 115 -1.09 8.81 -10.20
CA CYS A 115 -0.22 7.65 -10.39
C CYS A 115 0.27 7.45 -11.84
N GLY A 116 -0.39 8.07 -12.81
CA GLY A 116 0.00 8.00 -14.21
C GLY A 116 -0.32 6.69 -14.91
N SER A 117 -0.99 5.75 -14.24
CA SER A 117 -1.34 4.47 -14.82
C SER A 117 -2.53 4.59 -15.78
N ASN A 118 -2.55 3.73 -16.81
CA ASN A 118 -3.70 3.59 -17.69
C ASN A 118 -4.94 3.07 -16.93
N LYS A 119 -4.73 2.44 -15.79
CA LYS A 119 -5.80 1.90 -14.93
C LYS A 119 -6.16 2.85 -13.80
N CYS A 120 -5.69 4.11 -13.86
CA CYS A 120 -5.92 5.09 -12.80
C CYS A 120 -7.42 5.31 -12.60
N ARG A 121 -7.85 5.22 -11.33
CA ARG A 121 -9.25 5.43 -10.95
C ARG A 121 -9.63 6.92 -10.89
N GLY A 122 -8.65 7.81 -11.05
CA GLY A 122 -8.86 9.26 -10.95
C GLY A 122 -8.86 9.78 -9.52
N THR A 123 -9.17 8.93 -8.54
CA THR A 123 -9.19 9.29 -7.12
C THR A 123 -8.49 8.23 -6.29
N ILE A 124 -7.92 8.64 -5.17
CA ILE A 124 -7.36 7.70 -4.20
C ILE A 124 -8.46 7.36 -3.20
N THR A 125 -8.90 6.10 -3.23
CA THR A 125 -9.99 5.61 -2.38
C THR A 125 -9.54 4.42 -1.55
N GLY A 126 -10.27 4.11 -0.48
CA GLY A 126 -10.01 2.94 0.34
C GLY A 126 -10.63 1.67 -0.23
N TRP A 127 -10.38 0.56 0.48
CA TRP A 127 -10.88 -0.77 0.08
C TRP A 127 -12.38 -0.79 -0.12
N LYS A 128 -13.11 -0.12 0.75
CA LYS A 128 -14.58 -0.05 0.71
C LYS A 128 -15.10 0.38 -0.66
N ASP A 129 -14.39 1.31 -1.30
CA ASP A 129 -14.85 1.95 -2.54
C ASP A 129 -14.29 1.30 -3.80
N LEU A 130 -13.54 0.20 -3.68
CA LEU A 130 -13.05 -0.54 -4.85
C LEU A 130 -14.17 -1.35 -5.48
N SER A 131 -14.10 -1.50 -6.82
CA SER A 131 -15.02 -2.37 -7.54
C SER A 131 -14.80 -3.84 -7.14
N PRO A 132 -15.82 -4.71 -7.28
CA PRO A 132 -15.64 -6.14 -7.02
C PRO A 132 -14.52 -6.76 -7.85
N GLU A 133 -14.36 -6.34 -9.10
CA GLU A 133 -13.30 -6.82 -9.98
C GLU A 133 -11.92 -6.48 -9.46
N LYS A 134 -11.76 -5.26 -8.93
CA LYS A 134 -10.48 -4.82 -8.38
C LYS A 134 -10.15 -5.56 -7.09
N LYS A 135 -11.15 -5.79 -6.24
CA LYS A 135 -10.97 -6.57 -5.02
C LYS A 135 -10.52 -8.00 -5.34
N GLU A 136 -11.09 -8.60 -6.38
CA GLU A 136 -10.70 -9.93 -6.82
C GLU A 136 -9.26 -9.94 -7.35
N GLU A 137 -8.89 -8.93 -8.13
CA GLU A 137 -7.53 -8.79 -8.67
C GLU A 137 -6.49 -8.73 -7.53
N TYR A 138 -6.84 -8.12 -6.41
CA TYR A 138 -5.92 -7.94 -5.27
C TYR A 138 -5.97 -9.08 -4.26
N GLU A 139 -6.75 -10.13 -4.51
CA GLU A 139 -6.85 -11.27 -3.58
C GLU A 139 -5.47 -11.82 -3.24
N GLY A 140 -5.22 -12.00 -1.94
CA GLY A 140 -3.92 -12.48 -1.45
C GLY A 140 -2.87 -11.38 -1.24
N PHE A 141 -3.18 -10.13 -1.63
CA PHE A 141 -2.24 -9.01 -1.56
C PHE A 141 -2.76 -7.84 -0.74
N VAL A 142 -3.71 -8.09 0.16
CA VAL A 142 -4.32 -7.05 0.99
C VAL A 142 -4.30 -7.46 2.46
N ALA A 143 -4.39 -6.47 3.34
CA ALA A 143 -4.47 -6.72 4.78
C ALA A 143 -5.75 -7.49 5.10
N PRO A 144 -5.66 -8.62 5.83
CA PRO A 144 -6.83 -9.49 6.09
C PRO A 144 -8.00 -8.80 6.80
N TYR A 145 -7.75 -7.82 7.67
CA TYR A 145 -8.84 -7.14 8.39
C TYR A 145 -9.79 -6.41 7.44
N LEU A 146 -9.35 -6.04 6.24
CA LEU A 146 -10.21 -5.41 5.23
C LEU A 146 -11.32 -6.37 4.79
N LEU A 147 -10.97 -7.63 4.60
CA LEU A 147 -11.92 -8.66 4.21
C LEU A 147 -12.89 -8.96 5.35
N GLU A 148 -12.41 -8.92 6.59
CA GLU A 148 -13.24 -9.11 7.78
C GLU A 148 -14.28 -7.99 7.92
N ILE A 149 -13.88 -6.75 7.67
CA ILE A 149 -14.80 -5.60 7.70
C ILE A 149 -15.88 -5.76 6.63
N ASP A 150 -15.50 -6.14 5.41
CA ASP A 150 -16.44 -6.38 4.32
C ASP A 150 -17.46 -7.47 4.70
N THR A 151 -16.98 -8.56 5.30
CA THR A 151 -17.85 -9.66 5.74
C THR A 151 -18.87 -9.18 6.77
N LYS A 152 -18.46 -8.37 7.73
CA LYS A 152 -19.38 -7.78 8.73
C LYS A 152 -20.44 -6.90 8.06
N GLY A 153 -20.02 -6.12 7.05
CA GLY A 153 -20.93 -5.23 6.32
C GLY A 153 -21.96 -5.98 5.50
N THR A 154 -21.62 -7.17 4.99
CA THR A 154 -22.51 -7.98 4.15
C THR A 154 -23.41 -8.92 4.93
N SER A 155 -23.16 -9.11 6.22
CA SER A 155 -23.94 -10.04 7.05
C SER A 155 -25.25 -9.43 7.56
N LYS A 156 -25.62 -8.27 7.09
CA LYS A 156 -26.85 -7.60 7.48
C LYS A 156 -28.03 -8.00 6.60
#